data_91d9202c0c2f71369f9a90f05eec819e
#
_entry.id   91d9202c0c2f71369f9a90f05eec819e
#
_cell.length_a   1.000
_cell.length_b   1.000
_cell.length_c   1.000
_cell.angle_alpha   90.00
_cell.angle_beta   90.00
_cell.angle_gamma   90.00
#
_symmetry.space_group_name_H-M   'P 1'
#
loop_
_entity.id
_entity.type
_entity.pdbx_description
1 polymer ?
#
loop_
_entity_poly.entity_id
_entity_poly.type
_entity_poly.pdbx_seq_one_letter_code
_entity_poly.pdbx_strand_id
1 'polypeptide(L)' 'MREVVFRLEAERPGHLEAQAESLPIRITAPTLEELQHEAREALIAHMGPAHCTVRVRVRVRRGPS' A
#
# COMPACT_ATOMS: atom_id res chain seq x y z
N MET A 1 -5.46 -6.81 16.37
CA MET A 1 -5.27 -6.83 14.92
C MET A 1 -4.68 -5.50 14.48
N ARG A 2 -3.58 -5.55 13.77
CA ARG A 2 -2.91 -4.35 13.31
C ARG A 2 -3.37 -3.98 11.91
N GLU A 3 -3.40 -2.70 11.64
CA GLU A 3 -3.72 -2.20 10.32
C GLU A 3 -2.55 -1.38 9.80
N VAL A 4 -2.13 -1.66 8.59
CA VAL A 4 -1.11 -0.86 7.92
C VAL A 4 -1.77 -0.12 6.77
N VAL A 5 -1.66 1.19 6.80
CA VAL A 5 -2.28 2.04 5.80
C VAL A 5 -1.22 2.49 4.81
N PHE A 6 -1.48 2.25 3.53
CA PHE A 6 -0.67 2.77 2.45
C PHE A 6 -1.39 3.97 1.84
N ARG A 7 -0.71 5.09 1.80
CA ARG A 7 -1.27 6.31 1.26
C ARG A 7 -0.79 6.51 -0.17
N LEU A 8 -1.73 6.73 -1.06
CA LEU A 8 -1.41 6.98 -2.46
C LEU A 8 -0.73 8.34 -2.59
N GLU A 9 0.52 8.33 -3.03
CA GLU A 9 1.33 9.55 -3.13
C GLU A 9 1.33 10.14 -4.53
N ALA A 10 1.24 9.29 -5.54
CA ALA A 10 1.21 9.73 -6.92
C ALA A 10 0.27 8.85 -7.71
N GLU A 11 -0.48 9.48 -8.62
CA GLU A 11 -1.44 8.76 -9.44
C GLU A 11 -1.32 9.27 -10.86
N ARG A 12 -0.93 8.37 -11.76
CA ARG A 12 -0.84 8.64 -13.19
C ARG A 12 -1.47 7.47 -13.93
N PRO A 13 -1.92 7.67 -15.16
CA PRO A 13 -2.43 6.55 -15.95
C PRO A 13 -1.39 5.44 -16.03
N GLY A 14 -1.74 4.25 -15.58
CA GLY A 14 -0.85 3.11 -15.63
C GLY A 14 0.27 3.14 -14.61
N HIS A 15 0.27 4.09 -13.65
CA HIS A 15 1.33 4.15 -12.64
C HIS A 15 0.82 4.78 -11.36
N LEU A 16 0.80 3.99 -10.30
CA LEU A 16 0.40 4.44 -8.98
C LEU A 16 1.55 4.21 -8.02
N GLU A 17 1.75 5.15 -7.10
CA GLU A 17 2.76 5.01 -6.05
C GLU A 17 2.09 5.22 -4.71
N ALA A 18 2.43 4.37 -3.76
CA ALA A 18 1.91 4.49 -2.41
C ALA A 18 3.01 4.24 -1.39
N GLN A 19 2.85 4.81 -0.22
CA GLN A 19 3.80 4.65 0.85
C GLN A 19 3.05 4.35 2.14
N ALA A 20 3.59 3.40 2.91
CA ALA A 20 3.04 3.07 4.21
C ALA A 20 3.20 4.26 5.15
N GLU A 21 2.17 4.53 5.95
CA GLU A 21 2.21 5.66 6.86
C GLU A 21 3.14 5.45 8.04
N SER A 22 3.24 4.21 8.49
CA SER A 22 4.02 3.90 9.69
C SER A 22 5.25 3.04 9.44
N LEU A 23 5.51 2.67 8.19
CA LEU A 23 6.64 1.80 7.84
C LEU A 23 7.39 2.39 6.65
N PRO A 24 8.69 2.13 6.54
CA PRO A 24 9.48 2.64 5.42
C PRO A 24 9.30 1.77 4.17
N ILE A 25 8.07 1.64 3.74
CA ILE A 25 7.73 0.80 2.58
C ILE A 25 7.06 1.67 1.53
N ARG A 26 7.62 1.64 0.32
CA ARG A 26 7.04 2.31 -0.84
C ARG A 26 6.77 1.27 -1.91
N ILE A 27 5.59 1.35 -2.51
CA ILE A 27 5.18 0.41 -3.55
C ILE A 27 4.68 1.15 -4.77
N THR A 28 4.78 0.51 -5.92
CA THR A 28 4.26 1.04 -7.17
C THR A 28 3.52 -0.06 -7.91
N ALA A 29 2.52 0.32 -8.68
CA ALA A 29 1.76 -0.63 -9.48
C ALA A 29 0.98 0.11 -10.56
N PRO A 30 0.56 -0.58 -11.63
CA PRO A 30 -0.20 0.06 -12.69
C PRO A 30 -1.67 0.29 -12.35
N THR A 31 -2.23 -0.48 -11.42
CA THR A 31 -3.64 -0.36 -11.02
C THR A 31 -3.78 -0.46 -9.52
N LEU A 32 -4.95 -0.08 -9.02
CA LEU A 32 -5.23 -0.20 -7.58
C LEU A 32 -5.23 -1.65 -7.10
N GLU A 33 -5.75 -2.57 -7.91
CA GLU A 33 -5.73 -3.97 -7.56
C GLU A 33 -4.32 -4.49 -7.39
N GLU A 34 -3.47 -4.15 -8.36
CA GLU A 34 -2.07 -4.54 -8.31
C GLU A 34 -1.37 -3.85 -7.13
N LEU A 35 -1.74 -2.61 -6.85
CA LEU A 35 -1.15 -1.88 -5.74
C LEU A 35 -1.46 -2.56 -4.41
N GLN A 36 -2.70 -3.02 -4.24
CA GLN A 36 -3.06 -3.75 -3.03
C GLN A 36 -2.28 -5.05 -2.92
N HIS A 37 -2.08 -5.71 -4.04
CA HIS A 37 -1.30 -6.94 -4.07
C HIS A 37 0.16 -6.66 -3.70
N GLU A 38 0.72 -5.59 -4.25
CA GLU A 38 2.09 -5.20 -3.93
C GLU A 38 2.25 -4.82 -2.48
N ALA A 39 1.26 -4.15 -1.92
CA ALA A 39 1.28 -3.79 -0.50
C ALA A 39 1.35 -5.04 0.37
N ARG A 40 0.57 -6.04 0.04
CA ARG A 40 0.55 -7.29 0.79
C ARG A 40 1.88 -8.02 0.66
N GLU A 41 2.43 -8.08 -0.55
CA GLU A 41 3.71 -8.71 -0.78
C GLU A 41 4.83 -8.00 -0.03
N ALA A 42 4.79 -6.67 -0.03
CA ALA A 42 5.78 -5.89 0.70
C ALA A 42 5.73 -6.15 2.20
N LEU A 43 4.52 -6.31 2.73
CA LEU A 43 4.37 -6.62 4.15
C LEU A 43 4.88 -8.01 4.49
N ILE A 44 4.65 -8.98 3.61
CA ILE A 44 5.17 -10.32 3.81
C ILE A 44 6.69 -10.27 3.86
N ALA A 45 7.30 -9.53 2.96
CA ALA A 45 8.76 -9.40 2.93
C ALA A 45 9.30 -8.68 4.16
N HIS A 46 8.54 -7.70 4.68
CA HIS A 46 8.99 -6.90 5.81
C HIS A 46 8.73 -7.58 7.15
N MET A 47 7.58 -8.21 7.30
CA MET A 47 7.13 -8.73 8.58
C MET A 47 7.20 -10.26 8.70
N GLY A 48 7.37 -10.95 7.58
CA GLY A 48 7.41 -12.40 7.60
C GLY A 48 6.09 -13.01 8.05
N PRO A 49 6.12 -14.04 8.91
CA PRO A 49 4.90 -14.72 9.33
C PRO A 49 3.90 -13.80 10.05
N ALA A 50 4.36 -12.68 10.58
CA ALA A 50 3.48 -11.76 11.29
C ALA A 50 2.46 -11.09 10.37
N HIS A 51 2.64 -11.19 9.05
CA HIS A 51 1.72 -10.54 8.11
C HIS A 51 0.29 -11.05 8.24
N CYS A 52 0.10 -12.25 8.77
CA CYS A 52 -1.23 -12.83 8.93
C CYS A 52 -2.13 -12.04 9.87
N THR A 53 -1.52 -11.28 10.78
CA THR A 53 -2.26 -10.50 11.76
C THR A 53 -2.42 -9.05 11.36
N VAL A 54 -2.03 -8.72 10.12
CA VAL A 54 -2.04 -7.34 9.65
C VAL A 54 -3.07 -7.18 8.55
N ARG A 55 -3.86 -6.13 8.67
CA ARG A 55 -4.82 -5.76 7.64
C ARG A 55 -4.22 -4.65 6.79
N VAL A 56 -4.28 -4.80 5.49
CA VAL A 56 -3.77 -3.81 4.56
C VAL A 56 -4.90 -2.91 4.10
N ARG A 57 -4.66 -1.62 4.14
CA ARG A 57 -5.61 -0.63 3.66
C ARG A 57 -4.89 0.37 2.78
N VAL A 58 -5.43 0.62 1.61
CA VAL A 58 -4.90 1.62 0.70
C VAL A 58 -5.84 2.82 0.69
N ARG A 59 -5.30 3.99 1.06
CA ARG A 59 -6.06 5.23 1.04
C ARG A 59 -5.77 5.96 -0.25
N VAL A 60 -6.81 6.19 -1.02
CA VAL A 60 -6.70 6.98 -2.23
C VAL A 60 -6.91 8.43 -1.85
N ARG A 61 -5.92 9.25 -2.17
CA ARG A 61 -6.04 10.67 -1.92
C ARG A 61 -6.85 11.30 -3.03
N ARG A 62 -8.04 11.72 -2.67
CA ARG A 62 -8.84 12.46 -3.62
C ARG A 62 -8.45 13.92 -3.53
N GLY A 63 -8.18 14.51 -4.67
CA GLY A 63 -7.90 15.91 -4.70
C GLY A 63 -9.08 16.71 -4.18
N PRO A 64 -8.85 17.91 -3.70
CA PRO A 64 -9.94 18.77 -3.31
C PRO A 64 -10.71 19.12 -4.56
N SER A 65 -11.91 18.77 -4.56
CA SER A 65 -12.77 19.14 -5.67
C SER A 65 -13.31 20.52 -5.43
#